data_db33d79484a42a22692118adf2576e45
#
_entry.id   db33d79484a42a22692118adf2576e45
#
_cell.length_a   1.000
_cell.length_b   1.000
_cell.length_c   1.000
_cell.angle_alpha   90.00
_cell.angle_beta   90.00
_cell.angle_gamma   90.00
#
_symmetry.space_group_name_H-M   'P 1'
#
loop_
_entity.id
_entity.type
_entity.pdbx_description
1 polymer ?
#
loop_
_entity_poly.entity_id
_entity_poly.type
_entity_poly.pdbx_seq_one_letter_code
_entity_poly.pdbx_strand_id
1 'polypeptide(L)'
;MDIVKFKVENISRDQFTLVSQRYKRITRAINAEFWDIDSDSEHSLYVGSYGRGTAVDTSDIDILVELPRDVYYKHDMLRGNGQSRLLQSVKSAIEATYPRSHIHADGQVVVVDFSDGIKFEVLPAFKQINWLGIWDGKYDYPDTNMGGNWRSTNPKAEQEAMRKRNIESNGLLFDTCKHIRRIRDEYFSNYHLSGIVIDSYVYHHIANWHWLREGEARSDSPVGTYEKKLYDECPIRNFALCAPGSEDPVDTSRSLDCLHKVLKYMSRE
;
A
#
# COMPACT_ATOMS: atom_id res chain seq x y z
N MET A 1 27.94 5.79 -2.10
CA MET A 1 26.74 5.91 -2.97
C MET A 1 26.05 4.56 -3.06
N ASP A 2 24.81 4.48 -2.67
CA ASP A 2 24.01 3.24 -2.76
C ASP A 2 22.95 3.41 -3.86
N ILE A 3 23.36 3.15 -5.10
CA ILE A 3 22.55 3.36 -6.29
C ILE A 3 21.49 2.28 -6.50
N VAL A 4 20.39 2.66 -7.13
CA VAL A 4 19.31 1.74 -7.51
C VAL A 4 19.85 0.65 -8.43
N LYS A 5 19.46 -0.60 -8.16
CA LYS A 5 19.88 -1.78 -8.93
C LYS A 5 18.72 -2.27 -9.80
N PHE A 6 19.05 -2.72 -10.99
CA PHE A 6 18.07 -3.24 -11.96
C PHE A 6 17.51 -4.60 -11.55
N LYS A 7 16.20 -4.72 -11.52
CA LYS A 7 15.44 -5.97 -11.29
C LYS A 7 15.89 -6.79 -10.08
N VAL A 8 16.04 -6.16 -8.94
CA VAL A 8 16.31 -6.88 -7.71
C VAL A 8 15.02 -7.51 -7.18
N GLU A 9 14.93 -8.83 -7.24
CA GLU A 9 13.84 -9.58 -6.60
C GLU A 9 13.96 -9.50 -5.08
N ASN A 10 12.86 -9.17 -4.41
CA ASN A 10 12.86 -8.87 -2.98
C ASN A 10 12.02 -9.84 -2.15
N ILE A 11 11.15 -10.62 -2.79
CA ILE A 11 10.25 -11.57 -2.12
C ILE A 11 10.53 -12.95 -2.68
N SER A 12 10.86 -13.90 -1.80
CA SER A 12 11.12 -15.28 -2.21
C SER A 12 9.85 -15.95 -2.74
N ARG A 13 10.00 -16.98 -3.59
CA ARG A 13 8.87 -17.75 -4.11
C ARG A 13 8.07 -18.42 -3.00
N ASP A 14 8.74 -18.92 -1.98
CA ASP A 14 8.08 -19.58 -0.84
C ASP A 14 7.26 -18.59 -0.04
N GLN A 15 7.80 -17.41 0.24
CA GLN A 15 7.08 -16.33 0.91
C GLN A 15 5.89 -15.86 0.07
N PHE A 16 6.05 -15.67 -1.23
CA PHE A 16 4.96 -15.31 -2.13
C PHE A 16 3.84 -16.35 -2.13
N THR A 17 4.19 -17.64 -2.17
CA THR A 17 3.22 -18.75 -2.12
C THR A 17 2.44 -18.73 -0.81
N LEU A 18 3.14 -18.54 0.33
CA LEU A 18 2.53 -18.48 1.64
C LEU A 18 1.59 -17.27 1.80
N VAL A 19 2.03 -16.10 1.34
CA VAL A 19 1.21 -14.89 1.30
C VAL A 19 -0.06 -15.13 0.47
N SER A 20 0.07 -15.71 -0.73
CA SER A 20 -1.07 -16.01 -1.60
C SER A 20 -2.06 -16.98 -0.96
N GLN A 21 -1.59 -18.03 -0.28
CA GLN A 21 -2.45 -18.97 0.42
C GLN A 21 -3.23 -18.31 1.56
N ARG A 22 -2.58 -17.43 2.34
CA ARG A 22 -3.22 -16.70 3.44
C ARG A 22 -4.22 -15.68 2.94
N TYR A 23 -3.86 -14.93 1.90
CA TYR A 23 -4.78 -14.04 1.22
C TYR A 23 -6.08 -14.75 0.82
N LYS A 24 -5.98 -15.89 0.12
CA LYS A 24 -7.12 -16.69 -0.31
C LYS A 24 -7.98 -17.18 0.85
N ARG A 25 -7.36 -17.61 1.95
CA ARG A 25 -8.10 -18.09 3.13
C ARG A 25 -8.81 -16.95 3.87
N ILE A 26 -8.19 -15.77 4.01
CA ILE A 26 -8.84 -14.58 4.58
C ILE A 26 -10.00 -14.15 3.67
N THR A 27 -9.78 -14.07 2.35
CA THR A 27 -10.82 -13.72 1.38
C THR A 27 -12.02 -14.66 1.48
N ARG A 28 -11.78 -15.99 1.54
CA ARG A 28 -12.86 -16.97 1.68
C ARG A 28 -13.64 -16.80 2.98
N ALA A 29 -12.96 -16.53 4.10
CA ALA A 29 -13.62 -16.29 5.37
C ALA A 29 -14.56 -15.08 5.33
N ILE A 30 -14.13 -13.99 4.71
CA ILE A 30 -14.92 -12.78 4.54
C ILE A 30 -16.10 -13.01 3.57
N ASN A 31 -15.86 -13.71 2.46
CA ASN A 31 -16.91 -14.02 1.49
C ASN A 31 -17.98 -14.94 2.09
N ALA A 32 -17.60 -15.94 2.87
CA ALA A 32 -18.56 -16.81 3.55
C ALA A 32 -19.41 -16.04 4.58
N GLU A 33 -18.81 -15.15 5.37
CA GLU A 33 -19.52 -14.40 6.42
C GLU A 33 -20.44 -13.31 5.87
N PHE A 34 -19.99 -12.54 4.85
CA PHE A 34 -20.69 -11.32 4.44
C PHE A 34 -21.44 -11.43 3.11
N TRP A 35 -21.03 -12.36 2.23
CA TRP A 35 -21.63 -12.54 0.91
C TRP A 35 -22.36 -13.88 0.74
N ASP A 36 -22.26 -14.78 1.72
CA ASP A 36 -22.78 -16.15 1.66
C ASP A 36 -22.31 -16.92 0.42
N ILE A 37 -21.03 -16.76 0.04
CA ILE A 37 -20.39 -17.43 -1.10
C ILE A 37 -19.08 -18.10 -0.70
N ASP A 38 -18.75 -19.23 -1.34
CA ASP A 38 -17.45 -19.90 -1.20
C ASP A 38 -16.50 -19.47 -2.32
N SER A 39 -15.84 -18.31 -2.15
CA SER A 39 -14.86 -17.80 -3.10
C SER A 39 -13.60 -17.32 -2.38
N ASP A 40 -12.43 -17.66 -2.93
CA ASP A 40 -11.12 -17.25 -2.40
C ASP A 40 -10.48 -16.09 -3.17
N SER A 41 -11.22 -15.47 -4.09
CA SER A 41 -10.72 -14.44 -5.00
C SER A 41 -11.68 -13.27 -5.22
N GLU A 42 -13.00 -13.47 -5.07
CA GLU A 42 -13.97 -12.39 -5.22
C GLU A 42 -13.95 -11.43 -4.03
N HIS A 43 -14.39 -10.20 -4.27
CA HIS A 43 -14.54 -9.16 -3.23
C HIS A 43 -13.27 -8.84 -2.44
N SER A 44 -12.09 -9.08 -3.02
CA SER A 44 -10.83 -8.67 -2.40
C SER A 44 -9.78 -8.28 -3.42
N LEU A 45 -8.82 -7.46 -2.98
CA LEU A 45 -7.65 -7.11 -3.77
C LEU A 45 -6.49 -6.73 -2.86
N TYR A 46 -5.26 -6.99 -3.32
CA TYR A 46 -4.08 -6.42 -2.70
C TYR A 46 -4.10 -4.91 -2.85
N VAL A 47 -3.76 -4.20 -1.79
CA VAL A 47 -3.58 -2.75 -1.77
C VAL A 47 -2.21 -2.40 -1.20
N GLY A 48 -1.97 -1.17 -0.79
CA GLY A 48 -0.68 -0.78 -0.24
C GLY A 48 0.48 -1.07 -1.19
N SER A 49 1.62 -1.43 -0.66
CA SER A 49 2.84 -1.70 -1.45
C SER A 49 2.71 -2.95 -2.33
N TYR A 50 2.01 -3.99 -1.86
CA TYR A 50 1.73 -5.19 -2.66
C TYR A 50 0.87 -4.86 -3.88
N GLY A 51 -0.20 -4.10 -3.71
CA GLY A 51 -1.07 -3.68 -4.80
C GLY A 51 -0.37 -2.78 -5.81
N ARG A 52 0.50 -1.87 -5.35
CA ARG A 52 1.26 -0.95 -6.20
C ARG A 52 2.53 -1.56 -6.83
N GLY A 53 2.88 -2.83 -6.48
CA GLY A 53 4.05 -3.52 -7.03
C GLY A 53 5.40 -3.10 -6.45
N THR A 54 5.40 -2.41 -5.32
CA THR A 54 6.59 -1.84 -4.67
C THR A 54 6.96 -2.51 -3.36
N ALA A 55 6.30 -3.63 -3.01
CA ALA A 55 6.57 -4.38 -1.80
C ALA A 55 7.99 -4.98 -1.78
N VAL A 56 8.53 -5.09 -0.57
CA VAL A 56 9.75 -5.83 -0.23
C VAL A 56 9.39 -6.93 0.77
N ASP A 57 10.34 -7.81 1.07
CA ASP A 57 10.15 -8.96 1.98
C ASP A 57 9.73 -8.59 3.41
N THR A 58 10.09 -7.39 3.86
CA THR A 58 9.71 -6.81 5.16
C THR A 58 8.37 -6.09 5.15
N SER A 59 7.69 -6.00 3.98
CA SER A 59 6.43 -5.26 3.86
C SER A 59 5.27 -6.02 4.49
N ASP A 60 4.43 -5.31 5.25
CA ASP A 60 3.11 -5.80 5.63
C ASP A 60 2.25 -6.05 4.38
N ILE A 61 1.34 -7.00 4.47
CA ILE A 61 0.45 -7.36 3.36
C ILE A 61 -0.88 -6.66 3.56
N ASP A 62 -1.09 -5.57 2.82
CA ASP A 62 -2.33 -4.83 2.82
C ASP A 62 -3.33 -5.45 1.84
N ILE A 63 -4.52 -5.79 2.31
CA ILE A 63 -5.63 -6.25 1.47
C ILE A 63 -6.89 -5.44 1.75
N LEU A 64 -7.59 -5.05 0.70
CA LEU A 64 -8.93 -4.52 0.80
C LEU A 64 -9.91 -5.67 0.61
N VAL A 65 -10.91 -5.76 1.51
CA VAL A 65 -12.03 -6.68 1.38
C VAL A 65 -13.32 -5.87 1.20
N GLU A 66 -13.96 -6.07 0.06
CA GLU A 66 -15.23 -5.43 -0.27
C GLU A 66 -16.37 -6.10 0.49
N LEU A 67 -17.19 -5.33 1.16
CA LEU A 67 -18.36 -5.79 1.88
C LEU A 67 -19.65 -5.30 1.21
N PRO A 68 -20.80 -6.03 1.41
CA PRO A 68 -22.09 -5.63 0.89
C PRO A 68 -22.54 -4.26 1.43
N ARG A 69 -23.24 -3.48 0.61
CA ARG A 69 -23.64 -2.12 0.96
C ARG A 69 -24.65 -2.04 2.12
N ASP A 70 -25.43 -3.07 2.33
CA ASP A 70 -26.35 -3.17 3.49
C ASP A 70 -25.58 -3.24 4.83
N VAL A 71 -24.39 -3.86 4.84
CA VAL A 71 -23.48 -3.85 6.00
C VAL A 71 -23.00 -2.43 6.29
N TYR A 72 -22.74 -1.61 5.27
CA TYR A 72 -22.41 -0.19 5.46
C TYR A 72 -23.53 0.53 6.19
N TYR A 73 -24.76 0.48 5.66
CA TYR A 73 -25.90 1.18 6.25
C TYR A 73 -26.19 0.70 7.68
N LYS A 74 -26.08 -0.60 7.93
CA LYS A 74 -26.25 -1.15 9.28
C LYS A 74 -25.29 -0.50 10.29
N HIS A 75 -24.02 -0.33 9.93
CA HIS A 75 -23.00 0.21 10.84
C HIS A 75 -23.02 1.74 10.90
N ASP A 76 -23.32 2.41 9.81
CA ASP A 76 -23.46 3.87 9.74
C ASP A 76 -24.60 4.40 10.62
N MET A 77 -25.72 3.66 10.69
CA MET A 77 -26.87 4.00 11.50
C MET A 77 -26.68 3.72 13.01
N LEU A 78 -25.63 3.02 13.41
CA LEU A 78 -25.41 2.68 14.83
C LEU A 78 -25.00 3.92 15.64
N ARG A 79 -25.64 4.10 16.81
CA ARG A 79 -25.20 5.09 17.77
C ARG A 79 -23.80 4.72 18.32
N GLY A 80 -22.92 5.70 18.41
CA GLY A 80 -21.53 5.52 18.81
C GLY A 80 -20.64 5.12 17.64
N ASN A 81 -19.51 4.46 17.90
CA ASN A 81 -18.52 4.11 16.87
C ASN A 81 -18.93 2.83 16.10
N GLY A 82 -19.77 2.98 15.07
CA GLY A 82 -20.21 1.88 14.19
C GLY A 82 -19.04 1.29 13.40
N GLN A 83 -18.04 2.10 13.06
CA GLN A 83 -16.81 1.68 12.37
C GLN A 83 -16.01 0.69 13.22
N SER A 84 -15.89 0.93 14.52
CA SER A 84 -15.25 -0.01 15.44
C SER A 84 -15.99 -1.35 15.50
N ARG A 85 -17.33 -1.33 15.49
CA ARG A 85 -18.14 -2.56 15.49
C ARG A 85 -18.00 -3.32 14.18
N LEU A 86 -17.87 -2.61 13.06
CA LEU A 86 -17.57 -3.24 11.76
C LEU A 86 -16.24 -3.99 11.83
N LEU A 87 -15.17 -3.34 12.32
CA LEU A 87 -13.88 -4.01 12.47
C LEU A 87 -13.95 -5.25 13.38
N GLN A 88 -14.76 -5.22 14.45
CA GLN A 88 -14.96 -6.40 15.30
C GLN A 88 -15.70 -7.52 14.57
N SER A 89 -16.68 -7.22 13.72
CA SER A 89 -17.37 -8.24 12.90
C SER A 89 -16.40 -8.90 11.90
N VAL A 90 -15.58 -8.10 11.22
CA VAL A 90 -14.54 -8.61 10.29
C VAL A 90 -13.48 -9.43 11.04
N LYS A 91 -13.04 -8.95 12.21
CA LYS A 91 -12.14 -9.68 13.08
C LYS A 91 -12.69 -11.07 13.42
N SER A 92 -13.95 -11.14 13.88
CA SER A 92 -14.59 -12.41 14.27
C SER A 92 -14.67 -13.40 13.10
N ALA A 93 -14.96 -12.94 11.88
CA ALA A 93 -14.98 -13.77 10.68
C ALA A 93 -13.59 -14.38 10.39
N ILE A 94 -12.52 -13.61 10.57
CA ILE A 94 -11.14 -14.10 10.35
C ILE A 94 -10.70 -15.02 11.49
N GLU A 95 -11.06 -14.73 12.74
CA GLU A 95 -10.74 -15.57 13.92
C GLU A 95 -11.31 -16.99 13.80
N ALA A 96 -12.49 -17.15 13.20
CA ALA A 96 -13.08 -18.45 12.94
C ALA A 96 -12.17 -19.34 12.05
N THR A 97 -11.42 -18.73 11.13
CA THR A 97 -10.47 -19.42 10.24
C THR A 97 -9.07 -19.55 10.85
N TYR A 98 -8.65 -18.61 11.66
CA TYR A 98 -7.32 -18.54 12.28
C TYR A 98 -7.38 -18.41 13.82
N PRO A 99 -7.93 -19.39 14.53
CA PRO A 99 -8.18 -19.29 15.99
C PRO A 99 -6.89 -19.26 16.85
N ARG A 100 -5.73 -19.50 16.25
CA ARG A 100 -4.42 -19.49 16.93
C ARG A 100 -3.56 -18.29 16.57
N SER A 101 -4.00 -17.43 15.64
CA SER A 101 -3.28 -16.22 15.26
C SER A 101 -3.67 -15.06 16.18
N HIS A 102 -2.75 -14.13 16.39
CA HIS A 102 -3.07 -12.90 17.09
C HIS A 102 -3.80 -11.97 16.12
N ILE A 103 -5.08 -11.67 16.41
CA ILE A 103 -5.93 -10.84 15.54
C ILE A 103 -6.50 -9.69 16.36
N HIS A 104 -6.34 -8.46 15.88
CA HIS A 104 -6.86 -7.28 16.56
C HIS A 104 -7.31 -6.22 15.56
N ALA A 105 -8.25 -5.36 15.99
CA ALA A 105 -8.66 -4.20 15.22
C ALA A 105 -7.78 -3.00 15.58
N ASP A 106 -7.30 -2.28 14.58
CA ASP A 106 -6.46 -1.09 14.76
C ASP A 106 -6.84 0.01 13.76
N GLY A 107 -7.36 1.11 14.28
CA GLY A 107 -7.69 2.29 13.51
C GLY A 107 -8.64 2.05 12.34
N GLN A 108 -8.15 1.54 11.24
CA GLN A 108 -8.87 1.36 9.98
C GLN A 108 -8.93 -0.10 9.52
N VAL A 109 -8.12 -0.96 10.10
CA VAL A 109 -7.86 -2.33 9.64
C VAL A 109 -8.08 -3.38 10.73
N VAL A 110 -8.20 -4.61 10.31
CA VAL A 110 -8.01 -5.78 11.15
C VAL A 110 -6.63 -6.35 10.86
N VAL A 111 -5.78 -6.38 11.87
CA VAL A 111 -4.41 -6.92 11.79
C VAL A 111 -4.43 -8.38 12.10
N VAL A 112 -3.75 -9.19 11.29
CA VAL A 112 -3.55 -10.63 11.48
C VAL A 112 -2.06 -10.92 11.56
N ASP A 113 -1.55 -11.18 12.76
CA ASP A 113 -0.15 -11.52 13.00
C ASP A 113 0.04 -13.04 12.96
N PHE A 114 0.88 -13.50 12.07
CA PHE A 114 1.27 -14.91 11.98
C PHE A 114 2.59 -15.17 12.70
N SER A 115 2.73 -16.38 13.25
CA SER A 115 3.90 -16.78 14.07
C SER A 115 5.25 -16.77 13.32
N ASP A 116 5.24 -16.72 12.00
CA ASP A 116 6.42 -16.62 11.14
C ASP A 116 6.81 -15.17 10.80
N GLY A 117 6.15 -14.19 11.41
CA GLY A 117 6.43 -12.76 11.24
C GLY A 117 5.69 -12.10 10.08
N ILE A 118 4.93 -12.86 9.27
CA ILE A 118 4.11 -12.27 8.21
C ILE A 118 2.87 -11.62 8.85
N LYS A 119 2.60 -10.36 8.50
CA LYS A 119 1.46 -9.59 8.98
C LYS A 119 0.55 -9.21 7.82
N PHE A 120 -0.76 -9.39 8.01
CA PHE A 120 -1.79 -8.88 7.11
C PHE A 120 -2.54 -7.74 7.78
N GLU A 121 -2.80 -6.69 6.99
CA GLU A 121 -3.70 -5.59 7.34
C GLU A 121 -4.92 -5.68 6.41
N VAL A 122 -6.06 -6.02 6.99
CA VAL A 122 -7.31 -6.25 6.28
C VAL A 122 -8.18 -5.01 6.41
N LEU A 123 -8.34 -4.28 5.32
CA LEU A 123 -9.14 -3.06 5.21
C LEU A 123 -10.55 -3.43 4.70
N PRO A 124 -11.59 -3.45 5.54
CA PRO A 124 -12.96 -3.59 5.05
C PRO A 124 -13.39 -2.32 4.34
N ALA A 125 -14.04 -2.46 3.20
CA ALA A 125 -14.42 -1.32 2.38
C ALA A 125 -15.71 -1.56 1.59
N PHE A 126 -16.32 -0.49 1.13
CA PHE A 126 -17.59 -0.47 0.42
C PHE A 126 -17.46 0.33 -0.86
N LYS A 127 -17.91 -0.19 -1.99
CA LYS A 127 -17.97 0.59 -3.24
C LYS A 127 -18.79 1.85 -3.05
N GLN A 128 -18.25 3.00 -3.46
CA GLN A 128 -19.03 4.23 -3.60
C GLN A 128 -19.90 4.11 -4.86
N ILE A 129 -21.21 4.05 -4.66
CA ILE A 129 -22.16 3.95 -5.75
C ILE A 129 -22.89 5.29 -5.87
N ASN A 130 -22.85 5.89 -7.05
CA ASN A 130 -23.57 7.13 -7.31
C ASN A 130 -25.08 6.89 -7.37
N TRP A 131 -25.86 7.97 -7.52
CA TRP A 131 -27.32 7.91 -7.57
C TRP A 131 -27.90 7.12 -8.76
N LEU A 132 -27.08 6.85 -9.80
CA LEU A 132 -27.43 5.97 -10.94
C LEU A 132 -27.09 4.49 -10.69
N GLY A 133 -26.59 4.13 -9.51
CA GLY A 133 -26.13 2.77 -9.22
C GLY A 133 -24.77 2.42 -9.84
N ILE A 134 -24.02 3.41 -10.34
CA ILE A 134 -22.72 3.21 -10.98
C ILE A 134 -21.60 3.42 -9.95
N TRP A 135 -20.66 2.48 -9.90
CA TRP A 135 -19.44 2.61 -9.11
C TRP A 135 -18.50 3.64 -9.73
N ASP A 136 -18.00 4.58 -8.95
CA ASP A 136 -17.10 5.66 -9.38
C ASP A 136 -15.60 5.30 -9.29
N GLY A 137 -15.27 4.06 -8.92
CA GLY A 137 -13.90 3.58 -8.72
C GLY A 137 -13.40 3.69 -7.29
N LYS A 138 -14.12 4.41 -6.42
CA LYS A 138 -13.73 4.65 -5.03
C LYS A 138 -14.40 3.67 -4.07
N TYR A 139 -13.79 3.57 -2.89
CA TYR A 139 -14.31 2.80 -1.77
C TYR A 139 -14.39 3.68 -0.52
N ASP A 140 -15.48 3.52 0.24
CA ASP A 140 -15.57 4.00 1.62
C ASP A 140 -14.94 2.97 2.57
N TYR A 141 -14.14 3.40 3.52
CA TYR A 141 -13.57 2.53 4.53
C TYR A 141 -13.67 3.14 5.95
N PRO A 142 -13.69 2.33 7.02
CA PRO A 142 -13.84 2.82 8.37
C PRO A 142 -12.57 3.49 8.89
N ASP A 143 -12.74 4.57 9.67
CA ASP A 143 -11.72 5.12 10.54
C ASP A 143 -12.31 5.22 11.94
N THR A 144 -11.81 4.45 12.89
CA THR A 144 -12.34 4.39 14.26
C THR A 144 -11.87 5.53 15.15
N ASN A 145 -10.95 6.37 14.65
CA ASN A 145 -10.42 7.48 15.40
C ASN A 145 -11.49 8.57 15.61
N MET A 146 -11.34 9.34 16.68
CA MET A 146 -12.18 10.50 17.02
C MET A 146 -13.70 10.21 17.02
N GLY A 147 -14.10 9.00 17.44
CA GLY A 147 -15.51 8.62 17.56
C GLY A 147 -16.08 7.90 16.35
N GLY A 148 -15.29 7.65 15.34
CA GLY A 148 -15.67 6.92 14.11
C GLY A 148 -16.02 7.83 12.96
N ASN A 149 -15.50 7.50 11.78
CA ASN A 149 -15.70 8.24 10.54
C ASN A 149 -15.56 7.30 9.34
N TRP A 150 -16.01 7.72 8.16
CA TRP A 150 -15.74 7.07 6.90
C TRP A 150 -14.75 7.89 6.08
N ARG A 151 -13.81 7.20 5.48
CA ARG A 151 -12.82 7.79 4.57
C ARG A 151 -12.94 7.17 3.20
N SER A 152 -12.36 7.81 2.20
CA SER A 152 -12.40 7.36 0.81
C SER A 152 -11.00 7.00 0.31
N THR A 153 -10.92 6.00 -0.60
CA THR A 153 -9.69 5.61 -1.29
C THR A 153 -10.00 5.07 -2.68
N ASN A 154 -9.03 5.19 -3.60
CA ASN A 154 -9.12 4.58 -4.94
C ASN A 154 -7.87 3.77 -5.26
N PRO A 155 -7.68 2.60 -4.65
CA PRO A 155 -6.47 1.80 -4.82
C PRO A 155 -6.26 1.30 -6.25
N LYS A 156 -7.32 1.12 -7.04
CA LYS A 156 -7.19 0.70 -8.44
C LYS A 156 -6.58 1.80 -9.31
N ALA A 157 -6.97 3.05 -9.08
CA ALA A 157 -6.34 4.18 -9.77
C ALA A 157 -4.85 4.32 -9.42
N GLU A 158 -4.51 4.14 -8.13
CA GLU A 158 -3.11 4.15 -7.68
C GLU A 158 -2.28 3.06 -8.38
N GLN A 159 -2.79 1.82 -8.38
CA GLN A 159 -2.12 0.67 -9.01
C GLN A 159 -1.93 0.87 -10.50
N GLU A 160 -2.96 1.35 -11.19
CA GLU A 160 -2.89 1.60 -12.64
C GLU A 160 -1.88 2.70 -12.98
N ALA A 161 -1.88 3.82 -12.25
CA ALA A 161 -0.95 4.91 -12.44
C ALA A 161 0.50 4.46 -12.20
N MET A 162 0.74 3.74 -11.10
CA MET A 162 2.05 3.18 -10.77
C MET A 162 2.53 2.18 -11.83
N ARG A 163 1.66 1.28 -12.28
CA ARG A 163 1.97 0.31 -13.33
C ARG A 163 2.33 0.99 -14.64
N LYS A 164 1.52 1.96 -15.08
CA LYS A 164 1.76 2.71 -16.30
C LYS A 164 3.11 3.43 -16.24
N ARG A 165 3.36 4.16 -15.16
CA ARG A 165 4.61 4.90 -14.98
C ARG A 165 5.83 3.97 -14.88
N ASN A 166 5.67 2.78 -14.29
CA ASN A 166 6.73 1.78 -14.25
C ASN A 166 7.08 1.23 -15.63
N ILE A 167 6.09 1.01 -16.51
CA ILE A 167 6.32 0.61 -17.90
C ILE A 167 7.07 1.73 -18.65
N GLU A 168 6.65 2.98 -18.50
CA GLU A 168 7.30 4.15 -19.11
C GLU A 168 8.77 4.28 -18.69
N SER A 169 9.07 4.04 -17.42
CA SER A 169 10.41 4.07 -16.84
C SER A 169 11.21 2.77 -17.03
N ASN A 170 10.71 1.81 -17.81
CA ASN A 170 11.33 0.50 -18.03
C ASN A 170 11.67 -0.24 -16.72
N GLY A 171 10.84 -0.08 -15.67
CA GLY A 171 11.03 -0.73 -14.38
C GLY A 171 11.72 0.12 -13.30
N LEU A 172 12.34 1.24 -13.64
CA LEU A 172 13.11 2.07 -12.71
C LEU A 172 12.25 2.58 -11.55
N LEU A 173 10.96 2.91 -11.78
CA LEU A 173 10.06 3.37 -10.72
C LEU A 173 9.97 2.35 -9.59
N PHE A 174 9.64 1.10 -9.89
CA PHE A 174 9.49 0.06 -8.89
C PHE A 174 10.81 -0.27 -8.19
N ASP A 175 11.89 -0.36 -8.96
CA ASP A 175 13.23 -0.62 -8.40
C ASP A 175 13.64 0.49 -7.43
N THR A 176 13.36 1.76 -7.75
CA THR A 176 13.63 2.91 -6.87
C THR A 176 12.80 2.85 -5.59
N CYS A 177 11.48 2.62 -5.69
CA CYS A 177 10.61 2.51 -4.52
C CYS A 177 11.04 1.39 -3.59
N LYS A 178 11.41 0.23 -4.13
CA LYS A 178 11.92 -0.91 -3.37
C LYS A 178 13.27 -0.61 -2.73
N HIS A 179 14.15 0.05 -3.45
CA HIS A 179 15.47 0.43 -2.94
C HIS A 179 15.36 1.40 -1.75
N ILE A 180 14.50 2.41 -1.83
CA ILE A 180 14.22 3.32 -0.72
C ILE A 180 13.71 2.56 0.51
N ARG A 181 12.79 1.59 0.34
CA ARG A 181 12.29 0.77 1.45
C ARG A 181 13.39 -0.03 2.12
N ARG A 182 14.29 -0.65 1.35
CA ARG A 182 15.43 -1.40 1.89
C ARG A 182 16.37 -0.52 2.72
N ILE A 183 16.75 0.63 2.19
CA ILE A 183 17.60 1.58 2.93
C ILE A 183 16.90 2.02 4.22
N ARG A 184 15.59 2.33 4.16
CA ARG A 184 14.81 2.65 5.36
C ARG A 184 14.90 1.53 6.40
N ASP A 185 14.61 0.30 5.99
CA ASP A 185 14.51 -0.85 6.90
C ASP A 185 15.86 -1.23 7.49
N GLU A 186 16.94 -1.10 6.71
CA GLU A 186 18.31 -1.46 7.12
C GLU A 186 18.97 -0.37 7.98
N TYR A 187 18.84 0.91 7.59
CA TYR A 187 19.63 2.00 8.21
C TYR A 187 18.80 3.01 9.00
N PHE A 188 17.47 3.08 8.76
CA PHE A 188 16.59 4.11 9.32
C PHE A 188 15.31 3.54 9.93
N SER A 189 15.33 2.29 10.40
CA SER A 189 14.16 1.57 10.96
C SER A 189 13.51 2.28 12.16
N ASN A 190 14.26 3.12 12.88
CA ASN A 190 13.76 3.92 14.00
C ASN A 190 12.98 5.18 13.56
N TYR A 191 12.95 5.49 12.27
CA TYR A 191 12.24 6.64 11.71
C TYR A 191 10.98 6.20 10.97
N HIS A 192 9.93 7.01 11.08
CA HIS A 192 8.72 6.74 10.33
C HIS A 192 8.84 7.21 8.88
N LEU A 193 8.60 6.32 7.93
CA LEU A 193 8.47 6.64 6.51
C LEU A 193 7.41 5.73 5.89
N SER A 194 6.23 6.29 5.61
CA SER A 194 5.11 5.52 5.08
C SER A 194 5.35 5.11 3.62
N GLY A 195 4.85 3.92 3.24
CA GLY A 195 5.01 3.39 1.89
C GLY A 195 4.36 4.24 0.81
N ILE A 196 3.23 4.90 1.12
CA ILE A 196 2.56 5.79 0.16
C ILE A 196 3.37 7.06 -0.10
N VAL A 197 4.08 7.59 0.90
CA VAL A 197 4.98 8.75 0.71
C VAL A 197 6.14 8.38 -0.22
N ILE A 198 6.74 7.20 -0.05
CA ILE A 198 7.80 6.71 -0.95
C ILE A 198 7.28 6.64 -2.39
N ASP A 199 6.17 5.92 -2.59
CA ASP A 199 5.63 5.65 -3.93
C ASP A 199 5.19 6.93 -4.62
N SER A 200 4.49 7.82 -3.91
CA SER A 200 4.05 9.10 -4.45
C SER A 200 5.22 10.02 -4.77
N TYR A 201 6.22 10.09 -3.88
CA TYR A 201 7.39 10.91 -4.11
C TYR A 201 8.13 10.48 -5.38
N VAL A 202 8.47 9.20 -5.49
CA VAL A 202 9.18 8.69 -6.67
C VAL A 202 8.33 8.84 -7.94
N TYR A 203 7.03 8.58 -7.88
CA TYR A 203 6.10 8.74 -9.00
C TYR A 203 6.14 10.15 -9.60
N HIS A 204 6.12 11.18 -8.76
CA HIS A 204 6.11 12.57 -9.19
C HIS A 204 7.50 13.11 -9.60
N HIS A 205 8.59 12.55 -9.04
CA HIS A 205 9.95 13.07 -9.26
C HIS A 205 10.81 12.23 -10.22
N ILE A 206 10.33 11.06 -10.67
CA ILE A 206 11.09 10.23 -11.63
C ILE A 206 11.29 10.89 -12.98
N ALA A 207 10.47 11.88 -13.35
CA ALA A 207 10.52 12.60 -14.63
C ALA A 207 10.67 11.63 -15.83
N ASN A 208 11.67 11.82 -16.68
CA ASN A 208 11.94 10.99 -17.85
C ASN A 208 13.03 9.92 -17.60
N TRP A 209 13.44 9.73 -16.34
CA TRP A 209 14.42 8.71 -16.02
C TRP A 209 13.84 7.31 -16.20
N HIS A 210 14.64 6.44 -16.83
CA HIS A 210 14.27 5.05 -17.10
C HIS A 210 15.51 4.17 -17.18
N TRP A 211 15.35 2.87 -16.98
CA TRP A 211 16.39 1.92 -17.31
C TRP A 211 16.60 1.88 -18.82
N LEU A 212 17.86 1.78 -19.25
CA LEU A 212 18.20 1.68 -20.69
C LEU A 212 17.43 0.52 -21.33
N ARG A 213 16.87 0.80 -22.49
CA ARG A 213 16.25 -0.21 -23.37
C ARG A 213 17.29 -0.82 -24.27
N GLU A 214 16.99 -2.00 -24.83
CA GLU A 214 17.85 -2.64 -25.80
C GLU A 214 18.10 -1.71 -27.02
N GLY A 215 19.37 -1.51 -27.36
CA GLY A 215 19.78 -0.61 -28.46
C GLY A 215 19.85 0.87 -28.10
N GLU A 216 19.49 1.28 -26.89
CA GLU A 216 19.58 2.67 -26.44
C GLU A 216 21.00 3.03 -25.99
N ALA A 217 21.49 4.19 -26.41
CA ALA A 217 22.81 4.66 -26.00
C ALA A 217 22.81 5.06 -24.51
N ARG A 218 23.90 4.79 -23.81
CA ARG A 218 24.08 5.27 -22.45
C ARG A 218 24.11 6.81 -22.41
N SER A 219 23.46 7.36 -21.40
CA SER A 219 23.61 8.78 -21.07
C SER A 219 25.06 9.07 -20.64
N ASP A 220 25.56 10.25 -21.01
CA ASP A 220 26.84 10.78 -20.53
C ASP A 220 26.79 11.24 -19.06
N SER A 221 25.62 11.16 -18.42
CA SER A 221 25.46 11.55 -17.02
C SER A 221 26.26 10.64 -16.08
N PRO A 222 26.98 11.19 -15.10
CA PRO A 222 27.69 10.40 -14.10
C PRO A 222 26.75 9.45 -13.34
N VAL A 223 27.29 8.32 -12.92
CA VAL A 223 26.59 7.36 -12.05
C VAL A 223 26.16 8.08 -10.76
N GLY A 224 24.90 7.87 -10.33
CA GLY A 224 24.33 8.53 -9.15
C GLY A 224 23.63 9.86 -9.43
N THR A 225 23.63 10.34 -10.69
CA THR A 225 22.95 11.60 -11.06
C THR A 225 21.45 11.53 -10.79
N TYR A 226 20.81 10.39 -11.00
CA TYR A 226 19.40 10.17 -10.71
C TYR A 226 19.09 10.26 -9.22
N GLU A 227 19.87 9.56 -8.41
CA GLU A 227 19.71 9.53 -6.95
C GLU A 227 19.97 10.92 -6.35
N LYS A 228 20.99 11.62 -6.84
CA LYS A 228 21.27 13.00 -6.44
C LYS A 228 20.12 13.94 -6.80
N LYS A 229 19.53 13.80 -7.97
CA LYS A 229 18.37 14.59 -8.37
C LYS A 229 17.18 14.37 -7.45
N LEU A 230 16.86 13.12 -7.12
CA LEU A 230 15.79 12.83 -6.15
C LEU A 230 16.05 13.50 -4.79
N TYR A 231 17.31 13.54 -4.34
CA TYR A 231 17.65 14.21 -3.10
C TYR A 231 17.54 15.74 -3.21
N ASP A 232 18.09 16.33 -4.28
CA ASP A 232 18.11 17.78 -4.47
C ASP A 232 16.69 18.38 -4.64
N GLU A 233 15.76 17.61 -5.20
CA GLU A 233 14.35 18.00 -5.35
C GLU A 233 13.50 17.75 -4.09
N CYS A 234 14.03 17.05 -3.06
CA CYS A 234 13.28 16.75 -1.86
C CYS A 234 13.10 18.00 -0.97
N PRO A 235 11.87 18.43 -0.72
CA PRO A 235 11.63 19.62 0.09
C PRO A 235 12.10 19.43 1.55
N ILE A 236 12.63 20.48 2.15
CA ILE A 236 13.06 20.49 3.57
C ILE A 236 11.85 20.66 4.52
N ARG A 237 10.72 21.14 4.03
CA ARG A 237 9.48 21.39 4.78
C ARG A 237 8.34 20.60 4.19
N ASN A 238 7.28 20.41 4.99
CA ASN A 238 6.05 19.77 4.51
C ASN A 238 5.58 20.39 3.20
N PHE A 239 5.25 19.54 2.25
CA PHE A 239 4.81 19.91 0.91
C PHE A 239 3.56 19.11 0.53
N ALA A 240 2.79 19.65 -0.40
CA ALA A 240 1.65 18.95 -0.93
C ALA A 240 2.13 17.77 -1.78
N LEU A 241 1.69 16.58 -1.43
CA LEU A 241 1.94 15.36 -2.15
C LEU A 241 0.60 14.66 -2.37
N CYS A 242 0.38 14.15 -3.59
CA CYS A 242 -0.82 13.40 -3.93
C CYS A 242 -0.47 11.96 -4.26
N ALA A 243 -1.39 11.05 -3.94
CA ALA A 243 -1.24 9.64 -4.31
C ALA A 243 -1.33 9.47 -5.83
N PRO A 244 -0.57 8.54 -6.44
CA PRO A 244 -0.59 8.32 -7.88
C PRO A 244 -2.01 8.00 -8.37
N GLY A 245 -2.49 8.73 -9.36
CA GLY A 245 -3.74 8.47 -10.08
C GLY A 245 -5.04 8.69 -9.31
N SER A 246 -5.06 8.54 -7.99
CA SER A 246 -6.23 8.88 -7.17
C SER A 246 -6.29 10.36 -6.83
N GLU A 247 -5.14 11.03 -6.87
CA GLU A 247 -4.96 12.44 -6.48
C GLU A 247 -5.34 12.72 -5.01
N ASP A 248 -5.52 11.68 -4.21
CA ASP A 248 -5.82 11.82 -2.79
C ASP A 248 -4.62 12.44 -2.05
N PRO A 249 -4.83 13.41 -1.15
CA PRO A 249 -3.72 14.06 -0.44
C PRO A 249 -2.98 13.06 0.46
N VAL A 250 -1.65 13.09 0.42
CA VAL A 250 -0.76 12.24 1.21
C VAL A 250 -0.14 13.06 2.34
N ASP A 251 -0.33 12.62 3.59
CA ASP A 251 0.32 13.25 4.73
C ASP A 251 1.81 12.93 4.78
N THR A 252 2.63 13.96 4.61
CA THR A 252 4.10 13.88 4.64
C THR A 252 4.71 14.23 5.99
N SER A 253 3.92 14.76 6.95
CA SER A 253 4.39 15.40 8.17
C SER A 253 5.32 14.53 9.02
N ARG A 254 5.02 13.24 9.15
CA ARG A 254 5.80 12.26 9.93
C ARG A 254 6.89 11.56 9.13
N SER A 255 6.83 11.61 7.80
CA SER A 255 7.68 10.84 6.89
C SER A 255 8.83 11.63 6.29
N LEU A 256 8.73 12.96 6.26
CA LEU A 256 9.65 13.82 5.53
C LEU A 256 11.10 13.73 6.03
N ASP A 257 11.30 13.70 7.36
CA ASP A 257 12.65 13.60 7.94
C ASP A 257 13.35 12.31 7.50
N CYS A 258 12.63 11.18 7.55
CA CYS A 258 13.18 9.90 7.12
C CYS A 258 13.41 9.86 5.60
N LEU A 259 12.47 10.34 4.80
CA LEU A 259 12.63 10.43 3.34
C LEU A 259 13.90 11.20 2.98
N HIS A 260 14.12 12.35 3.61
CA HIS A 260 15.31 13.17 3.38
C HIS A 260 16.60 12.45 3.75
N LYS A 261 16.62 11.70 4.87
CA LYS A 261 17.78 10.89 5.31
C LYS A 261 18.10 9.77 4.32
N VAL A 262 17.06 9.06 3.86
CA VAL A 262 17.22 7.96 2.89
C VAL A 262 17.74 8.47 1.56
N LEU A 263 17.14 9.53 1.02
CA LEU A 263 17.58 10.12 -0.26
C LEU A 263 19.01 10.69 -0.15
N LYS A 264 19.36 11.31 0.98
CA LYS A 264 20.72 11.76 1.25
C LYS A 264 21.72 10.60 1.27
N TYR A 265 21.32 9.46 1.87
CA TYR A 265 22.16 8.27 1.90
C TYR A 265 22.41 7.73 0.48
N MET A 266 21.37 7.67 -0.35
CA MET A 266 21.47 7.24 -1.76
C MET A 266 22.38 8.15 -2.58
N SER A 267 22.34 9.48 -2.34
CA SER A 267 23.08 10.48 -3.12
C SER A 267 24.53 10.70 -2.67
N ARG A 268 24.97 10.09 -1.54
CA ARG A 268 26.34 10.27 -1.03
C ARG A 268 27.36 9.57 -1.93
N GLU A 269 28.43 10.29 -2.24
CA GLU A 269 29.64 9.78 -2.84
C GLU A 269 30.42 8.88 -1.88
#